data_abc9f4537e4cabbe33f7f1f91b088c9a
#
_entry.id   abc9f4537e4cabbe33f7f1f91b088c9a
#
_cell.length_a   1.000
_cell.length_b   1.000
_cell.length_c   1.000
_cell.angle_alpha   90.00
_cell.angle_beta   90.00
_cell.angle_gamma   90.00
#
_symmetry.space_group_name_H-M   'P 1'
#
loop_
_entity.id
_entity.type
_entity.pdbx_description
1 polymer ?
#
loop_
_entity_poly.entity_id
_entity_poly.type
_entity_poly.pdbx_seq_one_letter_code
_entity_poly.pdbx_strand_id
1 'polypeptide(L)'
;MLILRVLFAVVALSAVAAAQQAATFPTEDGGLISANLYGKGARGVVLAHGGRFTKESWSDQAHALAAHGFHVLAFDFRGIGGSRGPGQADFDTAPFQKDVIAAVRYLKAKGAATVSVVGGSFGGGAAGDAAIEWPGEIDRIVFLGAAPNLSADKLKCRSLFIVARDDASADGPRLPGIRAQYERAPNPKQLIVLDGSAHAQFLFQTDQRARVIEEILKFLSAP
;
A
#
# COMPACT_ATOMS: atom_id res chain seq x y z
N MET A 1 -14.59 -29.07 -55.38
CA MET A 1 -14.51 -27.89 -54.48
C MET A 1 -14.47 -28.39 -53.07
N LEU A 2 -13.29 -28.36 -52.46
CA LEU A 2 -13.06 -28.82 -51.07
C LEU A 2 -13.10 -27.58 -50.15
N ILE A 3 -14.12 -27.46 -49.29
CA ILE A 3 -14.26 -26.34 -48.35
C ILE A 3 -13.47 -26.68 -47.08
N LEU A 4 -12.33 -26.02 -46.91
CA LEU A 4 -11.49 -26.11 -45.70
C LEU A 4 -12.14 -25.31 -44.56
N ARG A 5 -12.74 -26.00 -43.58
CA ARG A 5 -13.24 -25.37 -42.35
C ARG A 5 -12.07 -25.14 -41.38
N VAL A 6 -11.68 -23.88 -41.26
CA VAL A 6 -10.72 -23.48 -40.21
C VAL A 6 -11.49 -23.35 -38.90
N LEU A 7 -11.21 -24.24 -37.94
CA LEU A 7 -11.70 -24.14 -36.56
C LEU A 7 -10.80 -23.14 -35.81
N PHE A 8 -11.36 -21.98 -35.46
CA PHE A 8 -10.73 -21.09 -34.49
C PHE A 8 -11.00 -21.63 -33.06
N ALA A 9 -9.97 -22.15 -32.42
CA ALA A 9 -10.02 -22.49 -31.00
C ALA A 9 -9.88 -21.19 -30.19
N VAL A 10 -10.98 -20.72 -29.58
CA VAL A 10 -10.96 -19.65 -28.60
C VAL A 10 -10.41 -20.23 -27.31
N VAL A 11 -9.14 -19.95 -27.00
CA VAL A 11 -8.57 -20.26 -25.70
C VAL A 11 -9.11 -19.22 -24.72
N ALA A 12 -10.13 -19.59 -23.95
CA ALA A 12 -10.59 -18.80 -22.82
C ALA A 12 -9.51 -18.87 -21.72
N LEU A 13 -8.72 -17.81 -21.58
CA LEU A 13 -7.85 -17.63 -20.43
C LEU A 13 -8.76 -17.37 -19.21
N SER A 14 -9.06 -18.41 -18.45
CA SER A 14 -9.70 -18.27 -17.13
C SER A 14 -8.71 -17.56 -16.22
N ALA A 15 -8.96 -16.28 -15.91
CA ALA A 15 -8.27 -15.59 -14.84
C ALA A 15 -8.60 -16.31 -13.51
N VAL A 16 -7.71 -17.19 -13.07
CA VAL A 16 -7.79 -17.76 -11.72
C VAL A 16 -7.60 -16.59 -10.77
N ALA A 17 -8.66 -16.17 -10.10
CA ALA A 17 -8.55 -15.21 -9.01
C ALA A 17 -7.49 -15.72 -8.05
N ALA A 18 -6.43 -14.94 -7.86
CA ALA A 18 -5.34 -15.32 -6.98
C ALA A 18 -5.92 -15.52 -5.57
N ALA A 19 -5.93 -16.78 -5.10
CA ALA A 19 -6.50 -17.13 -3.81
C ALA A 19 -5.77 -16.36 -2.69
N GLN A 20 -6.53 -15.77 -1.77
CA GLN A 20 -6.02 -15.19 -0.54
C GLN A 20 -5.45 -16.30 0.35
N GLN A 21 -4.25 -16.09 0.88
CA GLN A 21 -3.60 -16.99 1.82
C GLN A 21 -3.31 -16.25 3.13
N ALA A 22 -3.80 -16.76 4.25
CA ALA A 22 -3.43 -16.23 5.56
C ALA A 22 -1.94 -16.43 5.84
N ALA A 23 -1.31 -15.42 6.45
CA ALA A 23 0.09 -15.42 6.80
C ALA A 23 0.32 -14.77 8.16
N THR A 24 1.40 -15.16 8.83
CA THR A 24 1.90 -14.49 10.03
C THR A 24 3.42 -14.38 9.95
N PHE A 25 3.97 -13.30 10.51
CA PHE A 25 5.41 -13.11 10.56
C PHE A 25 5.81 -12.28 11.78
N PRO A 26 7.04 -12.50 12.31
CA PRO A 26 7.54 -11.75 13.45
C PRO A 26 8.05 -10.38 13.02
N THR A 27 8.02 -9.43 13.97
CA THR A 27 8.78 -8.18 13.89
C THR A 27 10.11 -8.32 14.63
N GLU A 28 11.09 -7.44 14.35
CA GLU A 28 12.40 -7.46 15.00
C GLU A 28 12.36 -7.21 16.51
N ASP A 29 11.30 -6.57 17.00
CA ASP A 29 11.08 -6.25 18.42
C ASP A 29 10.16 -7.25 19.14
N GLY A 30 9.89 -8.41 18.54
CA GLY A 30 9.12 -9.51 19.15
C GLY A 30 7.61 -9.43 18.94
N GLY A 31 7.11 -8.59 18.05
CA GLY A 31 5.72 -8.62 17.62
C GLY A 31 5.42 -9.82 16.71
N LEU A 32 4.13 -10.12 16.54
CA LEU A 32 3.62 -11.11 15.60
C LEU A 32 2.50 -10.46 14.78
N ILE A 33 2.70 -10.38 13.48
CA ILE A 33 1.82 -9.67 12.55
C ILE A 33 0.97 -10.66 11.76
N SER A 34 -0.34 -10.42 11.73
CA SER A 34 -1.33 -11.16 10.94
C SER A 34 -1.51 -10.47 9.59
N ALA A 35 -1.53 -11.25 8.52
CA ALA A 35 -1.61 -10.74 7.16
C ALA A 35 -2.38 -11.66 6.22
N ASN A 36 -2.75 -11.12 5.07
CA ASN A 36 -3.29 -11.83 3.92
C ASN A 36 -2.36 -11.63 2.72
N LEU A 37 -1.98 -12.73 2.08
CA LEU A 37 -1.10 -12.76 0.91
C LEU A 37 -1.92 -13.06 -0.34
N TYR A 38 -1.63 -12.36 -1.45
CA TYR A 38 -2.35 -12.49 -2.72
C TYR A 38 -1.35 -12.54 -3.89
N GLY A 39 -1.68 -13.34 -4.89
CA GLY A 39 -0.86 -13.44 -6.10
C GLY A 39 0.55 -13.97 -5.84
N LYS A 40 1.42 -13.74 -6.81
CA LYS A 40 2.85 -14.06 -6.82
C LYS A 40 3.55 -13.21 -7.88
N GLY A 41 4.83 -12.93 -7.69
CA GLY A 41 5.62 -12.16 -8.64
C GLY A 41 6.86 -11.58 -8.00
N ALA A 42 7.77 -11.09 -8.83
CA ALA A 42 8.99 -10.45 -8.36
C ALA A 42 8.77 -9.02 -7.84
N ARG A 43 7.62 -8.41 -8.13
CA ARG A 43 7.26 -7.09 -7.61
C ARG A 43 6.28 -7.23 -6.45
N GLY A 44 6.72 -6.91 -5.24
CA GLY A 44 5.93 -6.94 -4.02
C GLY A 44 5.20 -5.62 -3.75
N VAL A 45 4.00 -5.71 -3.17
CA VAL A 45 3.27 -4.55 -2.65
C VAL A 45 2.74 -4.85 -1.26
N VAL A 46 3.15 -4.05 -0.28
CA VAL A 46 2.59 -4.06 1.07
C VAL A 46 1.47 -3.04 1.16
N LEU A 47 0.33 -3.42 1.73
CA LEU A 47 -0.84 -2.57 1.94
C LEU A 47 -1.00 -2.31 3.45
N ALA A 48 -0.80 -1.05 3.86
CA ALA A 48 -0.83 -0.59 5.24
C ALA A 48 -2.11 0.24 5.48
N HIS A 49 -3.01 -0.27 6.32
CA HIS A 49 -4.35 0.30 6.52
C HIS A 49 -4.34 1.57 7.40
N GLY A 50 -5.39 2.39 7.27
CA GLY A 50 -5.66 3.51 8.16
C GLY A 50 -6.22 3.08 9.52
N GLY A 51 -6.22 3.97 10.49
CA GLY A 51 -6.54 3.66 11.89
C GLY A 51 -7.96 3.11 12.17
N ARG A 52 -8.91 3.27 11.24
CA ARG A 52 -10.28 2.72 11.34
C ARG A 52 -10.48 1.42 10.60
N PHE A 53 -9.44 0.85 10.04
CA PHE A 53 -9.50 -0.29 9.14
C PHE A 53 -8.67 -1.45 9.67
N THR A 54 -8.84 -2.59 9.00
CA THR A 54 -8.02 -3.79 9.14
C THR A 54 -7.50 -4.19 7.76
N LYS A 55 -6.69 -5.24 7.68
CA LYS A 55 -6.17 -5.77 6.41
C LYS A 55 -7.26 -6.14 5.42
N GLU A 56 -8.45 -6.53 5.90
CA GLU A 56 -9.59 -6.91 5.07
C GLU A 56 -10.10 -5.75 4.19
N SER A 57 -9.92 -4.51 4.65
CA SER A 57 -10.32 -3.31 3.90
C SER A 57 -9.57 -3.14 2.57
N TRP A 58 -8.47 -3.84 2.40
CA TRP A 58 -7.65 -3.86 1.19
C TRP A 58 -7.98 -4.99 0.21
N SER A 59 -8.97 -5.85 0.50
CA SER A 59 -9.21 -7.06 -0.29
C SER A 59 -9.37 -6.80 -1.79
N ASP A 60 -10.22 -5.83 -2.16
CA ASP A 60 -10.47 -5.49 -3.58
C ASP A 60 -9.21 -4.97 -4.27
N GLN A 61 -8.46 -4.09 -3.60
CA GLN A 61 -7.23 -3.50 -4.13
C GLN A 61 -6.12 -4.55 -4.25
N ALA A 62 -6.05 -5.46 -3.26
CA ALA A 62 -5.10 -6.56 -3.28
C ALA A 62 -5.36 -7.52 -4.46
N HIS A 63 -6.62 -7.86 -4.72
CA HIS A 63 -6.99 -8.66 -5.88
C HIS A 63 -6.68 -7.94 -7.19
N ALA A 64 -6.98 -6.64 -7.29
CA ALA A 64 -6.67 -5.84 -8.47
C ALA A 64 -5.17 -5.79 -8.75
N LEU A 65 -4.34 -5.54 -7.74
CA LEU A 65 -2.87 -5.55 -7.88
C LEU A 65 -2.34 -6.94 -8.24
N ALA A 66 -2.84 -8.00 -7.60
CA ALA A 66 -2.45 -9.38 -7.88
C ALA A 66 -2.78 -9.78 -9.33
N ALA A 67 -3.93 -9.34 -9.87
CA ALA A 67 -4.30 -9.55 -11.26
C ALA A 67 -3.33 -8.87 -12.25
N HIS A 68 -2.61 -7.82 -11.81
CA HIS A 68 -1.55 -7.15 -12.58
C HIS A 68 -0.15 -7.70 -12.29
N GLY A 69 -0.04 -8.90 -11.69
CA GLY A 69 1.21 -9.62 -11.49
C GLY A 69 2.04 -9.15 -10.29
N PHE A 70 1.43 -8.44 -9.35
CA PHE A 70 2.09 -8.11 -8.09
C PHE A 70 1.90 -9.24 -7.05
N HIS A 71 2.90 -9.41 -6.19
CA HIS A 71 2.81 -10.21 -4.98
C HIS A 71 2.41 -9.29 -3.83
N VAL A 72 1.18 -9.42 -3.34
CA VAL A 72 0.57 -8.41 -2.46
C VAL A 72 0.40 -8.96 -1.05
N LEU A 73 0.72 -8.15 -0.06
CA LEU A 73 0.54 -8.45 1.36
C LEU A 73 -0.26 -7.31 2.02
N ALA A 74 -1.46 -7.61 2.49
CA ALA A 74 -2.22 -6.73 3.39
C ALA A 74 -2.06 -7.24 4.83
N PHE A 75 -1.70 -6.37 5.77
CA PHE A 75 -1.45 -6.78 7.15
C PHE A 75 -2.22 -5.91 8.16
N ASP A 76 -2.45 -6.45 9.35
CA ASP A 76 -2.93 -5.68 10.51
C ASP A 76 -1.75 -5.14 11.31
N PHE A 77 -1.79 -3.87 11.68
CA PHE A 77 -0.81 -3.32 12.62
C PHE A 77 -0.95 -3.97 14.00
N ARG A 78 0.14 -3.96 14.79
CA ARG A 78 0.14 -4.44 16.18
C ARG A 78 -1.01 -3.83 16.98
N GLY A 79 -1.70 -4.66 17.80
CA GLY A 79 -2.89 -4.26 18.56
C GLY A 79 -4.19 -4.24 17.76
N ILE A 80 -4.16 -4.56 16.45
CA ILE A 80 -5.33 -4.60 15.57
C ILE A 80 -5.49 -6.01 15.01
N GLY A 81 -6.75 -6.47 14.89
CA GLY A 81 -7.07 -7.79 14.35
C GLY A 81 -6.33 -8.91 15.08
N GLY A 82 -5.60 -9.74 14.34
CA GLY A 82 -4.80 -10.84 14.88
C GLY A 82 -3.35 -10.48 15.24
N SER A 83 -2.95 -9.22 15.08
CA SER A 83 -1.58 -8.74 15.30
C SER A 83 -1.35 -8.27 16.73
N ARG A 84 -0.16 -8.54 17.25
CA ARG A 84 0.28 -8.11 18.59
C ARG A 84 1.76 -7.76 18.59
N GLY A 85 2.17 -6.92 19.54
CA GLY A 85 3.59 -6.57 19.70
C GLY A 85 3.84 -5.57 20.83
N PRO A 86 5.10 -5.35 21.18
CA PRO A 86 5.49 -4.36 22.18
C PRO A 86 4.92 -2.97 21.85
N GLY A 87 4.47 -2.25 22.89
CA GLY A 87 3.92 -0.90 22.74
C GLY A 87 2.50 -0.80 22.20
N GLN A 88 1.85 -1.91 21.83
CA GLN A 88 0.51 -1.91 21.19
C GLN A 88 -0.61 -1.25 22.03
N ALA A 89 -0.43 -1.11 23.33
CA ALA A 89 -1.41 -0.51 24.22
C ALA A 89 -1.45 1.03 24.13
N ASP A 90 -0.41 1.64 23.57
CA ASP A 90 -0.29 3.08 23.40
C ASP A 90 -0.10 3.41 21.92
N PHE A 91 -1.20 3.84 21.29
CA PHE A 91 -1.23 4.13 19.86
C PHE A 91 -0.28 5.26 19.45
N ASP A 92 -0.02 6.22 20.35
CA ASP A 92 0.78 7.40 20.02
C ASP A 92 2.29 7.09 19.99
N THR A 93 2.73 6.08 20.73
CA THR A 93 4.15 5.72 20.86
C THR A 93 4.51 4.35 20.28
N ALA A 94 3.52 3.57 19.86
CA ALA A 94 3.77 2.24 19.28
C ALA A 94 4.64 2.33 18.02
N PRO A 95 5.67 1.48 17.90
CA PRO A 95 6.61 1.53 16.78
C PRO A 95 6.04 0.85 15.52
N PHE A 96 4.97 1.42 14.95
CA PHE A 96 4.25 0.87 13.81
C PHE A 96 5.09 0.77 12.53
N GLN A 97 6.11 1.61 12.36
CA GLN A 97 7.06 1.50 11.26
C GLN A 97 7.82 0.15 11.27
N LYS A 98 7.98 -0.49 12.44
CA LYS A 98 8.56 -1.83 12.56
C LYS A 98 7.66 -2.92 11.98
N ASP A 99 6.33 -2.74 12.03
CA ASP A 99 5.39 -3.65 11.41
C ASP A 99 5.48 -3.56 9.89
N VAL A 100 5.60 -2.34 9.36
CA VAL A 100 5.75 -2.09 7.92
C VAL A 100 7.03 -2.73 7.40
N ILE A 101 8.18 -2.49 8.04
CA ILE A 101 9.45 -3.05 7.57
C ILE A 101 9.49 -4.58 7.69
N ALA A 102 8.85 -5.16 8.70
CA ALA A 102 8.70 -6.60 8.82
C ALA A 102 7.85 -7.17 7.67
N ALA A 103 6.76 -6.50 7.27
CA ALA A 103 5.95 -6.87 6.13
C ALA A 103 6.74 -6.82 4.81
N VAL A 104 7.55 -5.79 4.61
CA VAL A 104 8.45 -5.64 3.45
C VAL A 104 9.44 -6.79 3.38
N ARG A 105 10.12 -7.08 4.49
CA ARG A 105 11.11 -8.17 4.59
C ARG A 105 10.47 -9.54 4.40
N TYR A 106 9.25 -9.73 4.90
CA TYR A 106 8.49 -10.96 4.69
C TYR A 106 8.20 -11.19 3.20
N LEU A 107 7.74 -10.17 2.45
CA LEU A 107 7.52 -10.30 1.01
C LEU A 107 8.82 -10.58 0.24
N LYS A 108 9.93 -9.96 0.62
CA LYS A 108 11.25 -10.26 0.04
C LYS A 108 11.64 -11.73 0.28
N ALA A 109 11.43 -12.24 1.49
CA ALA A 109 11.67 -13.65 1.83
C ALA A 109 10.72 -14.61 1.08
N LYS A 110 9.57 -14.13 0.62
CA LYS A 110 8.62 -14.86 -0.25
C LYS A 110 8.92 -14.72 -1.74
N GLY A 111 10.07 -14.14 -2.12
CA GLY A 111 10.56 -14.08 -3.50
C GLY A 111 10.31 -12.77 -4.23
N ALA A 112 9.80 -11.73 -3.57
CA ALA A 112 9.72 -10.40 -4.18
C ALA A 112 11.13 -9.78 -4.28
N ALA A 113 11.56 -9.42 -5.48
CA ALA A 113 12.85 -8.76 -5.71
C ALA A 113 12.83 -7.29 -5.29
N THR A 114 11.70 -6.62 -5.51
CA THR A 114 11.44 -5.24 -5.07
C THR A 114 10.12 -5.19 -4.31
N VAL A 115 10.02 -4.30 -3.32
CA VAL A 115 8.79 -4.14 -2.54
C VAL A 115 8.44 -2.66 -2.45
N SER A 116 7.21 -2.34 -2.85
CA SER A 116 6.59 -1.03 -2.69
C SER A 116 5.56 -1.06 -1.55
N VAL A 117 5.22 0.11 -1.01
CA VAL A 117 4.20 0.21 0.05
C VAL A 117 3.10 1.18 -0.37
N VAL A 118 1.84 0.80 -0.16
CA VAL A 118 0.68 1.69 -0.26
C VAL A 118 0.09 1.86 1.13
N GLY A 119 0.13 3.07 1.67
CA GLY A 119 -0.34 3.35 3.02
C GLY A 119 -1.42 4.42 3.06
N GLY A 120 -2.51 4.12 3.78
CA GLY A 120 -3.63 5.06 3.99
C GLY A 120 -3.55 5.74 5.36
N SER A 121 -3.69 7.07 5.42
CA SER A 121 -3.75 7.81 6.68
C SER A 121 -2.59 7.44 7.63
N PHE A 122 -2.91 7.00 8.83
CA PHE A 122 -1.98 6.44 9.82
C PHE A 122 -0.98 5.44 9.22
N GLY A 123 -1.48 4.47 8.42
CA GLY A 123 -0.59 3.48 7.76
C GLY A 123 0.35 4.12 6.74
N GLY A 124 -0.03 5.24 6.13
CA GLY A 124 0.86 6.03 5.28
C GLY A 124 1.97 6.72 6.07
N GLY A 125 1.65 7.28 7.24
CA GLY A 125 2.63 7.85 8.15
C GLY A 125 3.68 6.80 8.57
N ALA A 126 3.22 5.67 9.09
CA ALA A 126 4.08 4.56 9.50
C ALA A 126 4.94 4.01 8.35
N ALA A 127 4.37 3.93 7.14
CA ALA A 127 5.10 3.50 5.94
C ALA A 127 6.19 4.50 5.53
N GLY A 128 5.88 5.79 5.62
CA GLY A 128 6.86 6.85 5.35
C GLY A 128 8.02 6.84 6.32
N ASP A 129 7.73 6.67 7.60
CA ASP A 129 8.76 6.57 8.64
C ASP A 129 9.63 5.32 8.45
N ALA A 130 9.01 4.17 8.08
CA ALA A 130 9.76 2.97 7.72
C ALA A 130 10.70 3.20 6.52
N ALA A 131 10.25 3.90 5.48
CA ALA A 131 11.08 4.22 4.32
C ALA A 131 12.26 5.14 4.65
N ILE A 132 12.12 5.98 5.68
CA ILE A 132 13.16 6.89 6.16
C ILE A 132 14.15 6.18 7.09
N GLU A 133 13.66 5.35 8.02
CA GLU A 133 14.50 4.65 9.00
C GLU A 133 15.29 3.48 8.39
N TRP A 134 14.73 2.82 7.36
CA TRP A 134 15.40 1.74 6.63
C TRP A 134 15.54 2.06 5.14
N PRO A 135 16.45 3.00 4.78
CA PRO A 135 16.61 3.46 3.40
C PRO A 135 17.05 2.32 2.47
N GLY A 136 16.40 2.23 1.29
CA GLY A 136 16.67 1.19 0.30
C GLY A 136 15.87 -0.11 0.48
N GLU A 137 15.16 -0.28 1.58
CA GLU A 137 14.29 -1.46 1.77
C GLU A 137 12.98 -1.34 0.98
N ILE A 138 12.45 -0.14 0.80
CA ILE A 138 11.23 0.19 0.08
C ILE A 138 11.58 0.85 -1.25
N ASP A 139 11.10 0.28 -2.36
CA ASP A 139 11.37 0.79 -3.73
C ASP A 139 10.51 2.02 -4.05
N ARG A 140 9.22 1.96 -3.75
CA ARG A 140 8.25 3.04 -3.99
C ARG A 140 7.26 3.13 -2.85
N ILE A 141 6.75 4.33 -2.63
CA ILE A 141 5.71 4.54 -1.61
C ILE A 141 4.54 5.34 -2.17
N VAL A 142 3.33 4.92 -1.87
CA VAL A 142 2.08 5.64 -2.17
C VAL A 142 1.43 6.04 -0.86
N PHE A 143 1.19 7.34 -0.70
CA PHE A 143 0.49 7.94 0.43
C PHE A 143 -0.94 8.28 0.02
N LEU A 144 -1.94 7.71 0.71
CA LEU A 144 -3.36 8.02 0.51
C LEU A 144 -3.86 8.87 1.69
N GLY A 145 -4.11 10.17 1.44
CA GLY A 145 -4.49 11.12 2.49
C GLY A 145 -3.46 11.20 3.62
N ALA A 146 -2.17 11.03 3.30
CA ALA A 146 -1.09 10.89 4.27
C ALA A 146 0.23 11.46 3.76
N ALA A 147 1.18 11.56 4.66
CA ALA A 147 2.60 11.81 4.42
C ALA A 147 3.41 11.14 5.55
N PRO A 148 4.75 11.05 5.47
CA PRO A 148 5.57 10.62 6.60
C PRO A 148 5.32 11.53 7.83
N ASN A 149 5.40 10.96 9.03
CA ASN A 149 5.45 11.76 10.26
C ASN A 149 6.82 12.44 10.40
N LEU A 150 7.88 11.77 9.98
CA LEU A 150 9.21 12.34 9.83
C LEU A 150 9.28 13.26 8.61
N SER A 151 10.39 14.00 8.47
CA SER A 151 10.56 14.93 7.34
C SER A 151 10.82 14.19 6.03
N ALA A 152 10.00 14.47 4.99
CA ALA A 152 10.00 13.77 3.72
C ALA A 152 11.28 13.98 2.87
N ASP A 153 12.12 14.97 3.17
CA ASP A 153 13.44 15.15 2.53
C ASP A 153 14.40 13.97 2.76
N LYS A 154 14.13 13.16 3.79
CA LYS A 154 14.90 11.96 4.12
C LYS A 154 14.49 10.72 3.31
N LEU A 155 13.38 10.74 2.58
CA LEU A 155 12.98 9.63 1.72
C LEU A 155 14.08 9.31 0.69
N LYS A 156 14.31 8.01 0.42
CA LYS A 156 15.25 7.53 -0.59
C LYS A 156 14.56 6.68 -1.67
N CYS A 157 13.24 6.70 -1.71
CA CYS A 157 12.42 5.99 -2.68
C CYS A 157 11.55 6.95 -3.48
N ARG A 158 11.01 6.50 -4.61
CA ARG A 158 10.01 7.23 -5.38
C ARG A 158 8.73 7.38 -4.58
N SER A 159 8.05 8.52 -4.66
CA SER A 159 6.84 8.77 -3.86
C SER A 159 5.67 9.31 -4.69
N LEU A 160 4.48 8.79 -4.39
CA LEU A 160 3.20 9.27 -4.92
C LEU A 160 2.31 9.68 -3.75
N PHE A 161 1.82 10.91 -3.77
CA PHE A 161 0.86 11.44 -2.80
C PHE A 161 -0.49 11.58 -3.49
N ILE A 162 -1.55 10.98 -2.94
CA ILE A 162 -2.93 11.10 -3.41
C ILE A 162 -3.77 11.61 -2.24
N VAL A 163 -4.46 12.72 -2.42
CA VAL A 163 -5.28 13.36 -1.39
C VAL A 163 -6.49 14.02 -2.00
N ALA A 164 -7.65 13.96 -1.34
CA ALA A 164 -8.81 14.74 -1.74
C ALA A 164 -8.63 16.20 -1.32
N ARG A 165 -9.13 17.13 -2.14
CA ARG A 165 -8.98 18.60 -1.95
C ARG A 165 -9.49 19.06 -0.60
N ASP A 166 -10.63 18.53 -0.19
CA ASP A 166 -11.37 18.95 1.00
C ASP A 166 -11.24 17.93 2.14
N ASP A 167 -10.24 17.01 2.05
CA ASP A 167 -9.91 16.07 3.13
C ASP A 167 -9.49 16.84 4.38
N ALA A 168 -10.22 16.62 5.48
CA ALA A 168 -10.01 17.32 6.74
C ALA A 168 -10.17 16.40 7.96
N SER A 169 -9.56 16.79 9.08
CA SER A 169 -9.74 16.20 10.42
C SER A 169 -10.28 17.26 11.38
N ALA A 170 -10.37 16.90 12.65
CA ALA A 170 -10.69 17.88 13.71
C ALA A 170 -9.63 19.00 13.79
N ASP A 171 -8.40 18.74 13.36
CA ASP A 171 -7.28 19.70 13.36
C ASP A 171 -7.28 20.60 12.11
N GLY A 172 -8.21 20.38 11.16
CA GLY A 172 -8.34 21.16 9.94
C GLY A 172 -7.99 20.40 8.65
N PRO A 173 -7.83 21.14 7.52
CA PRO A 173 -7.55 20.58 6.20
C PRO A 173 -6.20 19.85 6.17
N ARG A 174 -6.17 18.64 5.58
CA ARG A 174 -4.94 17.82 5.47
C ARG A 174 -4.06 18.21 4.28
N LEU A 175 -4.64 18.69 3.19
CA LEU A 175 -3.91 19.00 1.96
C LEU A 175 -2.72 19.95 2.16
N PRO A 176 -2.79 21.03 2.97
CA PRO A 176 -1.63 21.91 3.18
C PRO A 176 -0.44 21.19 3.80
N GLY A 177 -0.65 20.37 4.83
CA GLY A 177 0.41 19.59 5.47
C GLY A 177 1.01 18.53 4.54
N ILE A 178 0.16 17.80 3.80
CA ILE A 178 0.61 16.80 2.80
C ILE A 178 1.40 17.48 1.68
N ARG A 179 0.97 18.65 1.20
CA ARG A 179 1.67 19.43 0.17
C ARG A 179 3.04 19.88 0.67
N ALA A 180 3.15 20.35 1.91
CA ALA A 180 4.43 20.76 2.49
C ALA A 180 5.42 19.57 2.57
N GLN A 181 4.97 18.37 2.91
CA GLN A 181 5.81 17.17 2.89
C GLN A 181 6.15 16.75 1.45
N TYR A 182 5.20 16.82 0.52
CA TYR A 182 5.46 16.58 -0.90
C TYR A 182 6.55 17.52 -1.43
N GLU A 183 6.49 18.81 -1.14
CA GLU A 183 7.49 19.79 -1.61
C GLU A 183 8.90 19.46 -1.13
N ARG A 184 9.04 18.95 0.10
CA ARG A 184 10.31 18.50 0.67
C ARG A 184 10.82 17.18 0.11
N ALA A 185 9.93 16.27 -0.29
CA ALA A 185 10.31 14.95 -0.77
C ALA A 185 11.23 15.06 -2.00
N PRO A 186 12.25 14.18 -2.13
CA PRO A 186 13.13 14.16 -3.29
C PRO A 186 12.42 13.67 -4.55
N ASN A 187 12.95 14.00 -5.71
CA ASN A 187 12.51 13.43 -6.98
C ASN A 187 13.03 12.00 -7.16
N PRO A 188 12.28 11.12 -7.88
CA PRO A 188 11.00 11.41 -8.52
C PRO A 188 9.83 11.32 -7.54
N LYS A 189 8.96 12.32 -7.59
CA LYS A 189 7.75 12.43 -6.77
C LYS A 189 6.55 12.91 -7.59
N GLN A 190 5.34 12.56 -7.16
CA GLN A 190 4.09 12.99 -7.78
C GLN A 190 3.07 13.37 -6.71
N LEU A 191 2.21 14.36 -7.00
CA LEU A 191 1.07 14.73 -6.16
C LEU A 191 -0.18 14.75 -7.03
N ILE A 192 -1.19 13.99 -6.62
CA ILE A 192 -2.52 13.97 -7.23
C ILE A 192 -3.50 14.52 -6.20
N VAL A 193 -4.16 15.61 -6.56
CA VAL A 193 -5.27 16.18 -5.79
C VAL A 193 -6.56 15.79 -6.47
N LEU A 194 -7.40 15.05 -5.76
CA LEU A 194 -8.71 14.63 -6.21
C LEU A 194 -9.78 15.60 -5.72
N ASP A 195 -10.92 15.65 -6.38
CA ASP A 195 -12.07 16.41 -5.88
C ASP A 195 -12.76 15.66 -4.74
N GLY A 196 -13.47 16.40 -3.86
CA GLY A 196 -14.19 15.87 -2.72
C GLY A 196 -13.37 15.81 -1.43
N SER A 197 -13.92 15.13 -0.42
CA SER A 197 -13.41 15.12 0.96
C SER A 197 -13.05 13.72 1.49
N ALA A 198 -13.06 12.69 0.62
CA ALA A 198 -12.81 11.32 1.05
C ALA A 198 -11.38 11.14 1.56
N HIS A 199 -11.24 10.57 2.77
CA HIS A 199 -9.96 10.38 3.44
C HIS A 199 -9.40 8.96 3.19
N ALA A 200 -8.17 8.88 2.75
CA ALA A 200 -7.40 7.62 2.65
C ALA A 200 -8.16 6.51 1.90
N GLN A 201 -8.42 5.37 2.52
CA GLN A 201 -9.11 4.23 1.90
C GLN A 201 -10.56 4.52 1.51
N PHE A 202 -11.20 5.55 2.07
CA PHE A 202 -12.52 5.99 1.61
C PHE A 202 -12.50 6.52 0.16
N LEU A 203 -11.35 6.89 -0.39
CA LEU A 203 -11.20 7.23 -1.81
C LEU A 203 -11.68 6.09 -2.73
N PHE A 204 -11.55 4.83 -2.30
CA PHE A 204 -12.03 3.68 -3.04
C PHE A 204 -13.55 3.45 -2.96
N GLN A 205 -14.27 4.25 -2.18
CA GLN A 205 -15.72 4.22 -2.05
C GLN A 205 -16.39 5.39 -2.81
N THR A 206 -15.61 6.18 -3.55
CA THR A 206 -16.08 7.30 -4.38
C THR A 206 -16.15 6.90 -5.86
N ASP A 207 -16.73 7.78 -6.66
CA ASP A 207 -16.74 7.68 -8.13
C ASP A 207 -15.32 7.76 -8.75
N GLN A 208 -14.34 8.25 -8.00
CA GLN A 208 -12.93 8.32 -8.42
C GLN A 208 -12.15 7.02 -8.17
N ARG A 209 -12.79 5.96 -7.63
CA ARG A 209 -12.15 4.67 -7.32
C ARG A 209 -11.30 4.15 -8.48
N ALA A 210 -11.85 4.14 -9.70
CA ALA A 210 -11.16 3.63 -10.88
C ALA A 210 -9.89 4.42 -11.16
N ARG A 211 -9.96 5.75 -11.10
CA ARG A 211 -8.81 6.65 -11.29
C ARG A 211 -7.73 6.41 -10.23
N VAL A 212 -8.11 6.27 -8.96
CA VAL A 212 -7.13 6.03 -7.86
C VAL A 212 -6.38 4.73 -8.09
N ILE A 213 -7.06 3.64 -8.44
CA ILE A 213 -6.43 2.34 -8.75
C ILE A 213 -5.51 2.46 -9.96
N GLU A 214 -5.94 3.12 -11.03
CA GLU A 214 -5.15 3.31 -12.24
C GLU A 214 -3.85 4.08 -11.97
N GLU A 215 -3.91 5.18 -11.22
CA GLU A 215 -2.75 5.98 -10.87
C GLU A 215 -1.76 5.20 -9.97
N ILE A 216 -2.26 4.40 -9.03
CA ILE A 216 -1.43 3.51 -8.22
C ILE A 216 -0.74 2.46 -9.12
N LEU A 217 -1.48 1.77 -9.98
CA LEU A 217 -0.94 0.76 -10.88
C LEU A 217 0.10 1.36 -11.83
N LYS A 218 -0.17 2.52 -12.41
CA LYS A 218 0.77 3.26 -13.28
C LYS A 218 2.06 3.60 -12.54
N PHE A 219 1.96 4.13 -11.32
CA PHE A 219 3.13 4.49 -10.52
C PHE A 219 3.95 3.26 -10.11
N LEU A 220 3.30 2.19 -9.67
CA LEU A 220 3.97 0.95 -9.26
C LEU A 220 4.58 0.18 -10.44
N SER A 221 4.06 0.35 -11.66
CA SER A 221 4.52 -0.34 -12.87
C SER A 221 5.54 0.47 -13.68
N ALA A 222 5.75 1.74 -13.39
CA ALA A 222 6.72 2.56 -14.11
C ALA A 222 8.15 1.98 -14.00
N PRO A 223 9.01 2.16 -14.99
CA PRO A 223 10.40 1.69 -14.97
C PRO A 223 11.25 2.39 -13.90
#